data_ce217683692b948ad6ffaec5e44da111
#
_entry.id   ce217683692b948ad6ffaec5e44da111
#
_cell.length_a   1.000
_cell.length_b   1.000
_cell.length_c   1.000
_cell.angle_alpha   90.00
_cell.angle_beta   90.00
_cell.angle_gamma   90.00
#
_symmetry.space_group_name_H-M   'P 1'
#
loop_
_entity.id
_entity.type
_entity.pdbx_description
1 polymer ?
#
loop_
_entity_poly.entity_id
_entity_poly.type
_entity_poly.pdbx_seq_one_letter_code
_entity_poly.pdbx_strand_id
1 'polypeptide(L)'
;MKKILKAISMISILLILFTMGCESDLLEKNDKVIYEALENPLTAAENEDTDKLVHEFKSMVESNNEPYTLVQFIDENIKNATEEEAAVMILILEEVQKEYIQKYTDELFMEDNQMELLKLSGTEQFFNEENIENIKNVKLKDIVERIFKGKYKLINMEGGFYPEIDYEKYKEYNRYLSDEIIGYIEIKALNSSKPAILDAEIAISFDEIGERLTQTEKYIQKYPQGVKFEDVLRIYSN
;
A
#
# COMPACT_ATOMS: atom_id res chain seq x y z
N MET A 1 54.82 5.43 26.69
CA MET A 1 54.19 6.09 25.54
C MET A 1 53.86 5.15 24.36
N LYS A 2 54.62 4.07 24.04
CA LYS A 2 54.32 3.19 22.89
C LYS A 2 53.15 2.21 23.08
N LYS A 3 52.65 1.96 24.30
CA LYS A 3 51.51 1.05 24.55
C LYS A 3 50.14 1.73 24.49
N ILE A 4 50.08 3.06 24.65
CA ILE A 4 48.83 3.84 24.58
C ILE A 4 48.45 4.11 23.12
N LEU A 5 49.45 4.27 22.22
CA LEU A 5 49.17 4.48 20.80
C LEU A 5 48.59 3.25 20.07
N LYS A 6 48.86 2.03 20.56
CA LYS A 6 48.26 0.79 19.99
C LYS A 6 46.81 0.56 20.40
N ALA A 7 46.38 1.06 21.56
CA ALA A 7 45.00 0.95 22.02
C ALA A 7 44.06 1.90 21.26
N ILE A 8 44.54 3.10 20.87
CA ILE A 8 43.73 4.07 20.11
C ILE A 8 43.55 3.66 18.67
N SER A 9 44.52 2.92 18.07
CA SER A 9 44.39 2.38 16.70
C SER A 9 43.39 1.22 16.58
N MET A 10 43.14 0.46 17.65
CA MET A 10 42.19 -0.65 17.65
C MET A 10 40.74 -0.21 17.84
N ILE A 11 40.50 0.91 18.51
CA ILE A 11 39.15 1.45 18.73
C ILE A 11 38.61 2.16 17.47
N SER A 12 39.50 2.75 16.65
CA SER A 12 39.09 3.42 15.41
C SER A 12 38.70 2.45 14.27
N ILE A 13 39.13 1.19 14.32
CA ILE A 13 38.77 0.16 13.32
C ILE A 13 37.43 -0.51 13.65
N LEU A 14 36.98 -0.47 14.91
CA LEU A 14 35.70 -1.07 15.32
C LEU A 14 34.49 -0.16 15.07
N LEU A 15 34.71 1.13 14.77
CA LEU A 15 33.60 2.08 14.52
C LEU A 15 33.21 2.20 13.04
N ILE A 16 33.96 1.58 12.12
CA ILE A 16 33.68 1.65 10.68
C ILE A 16 32.87 0.44 10.17
N LEU A 17 32.65 -0.58 11.00
CA LEU A 17 31.89 -1.80 10.60
C LEU A 17 30.40 -1.73 10.95
N PHE A 18 29.86 -0.60 11.43
CA PHE A 18 28.45 -0.47 11.81
C PHE A 18 27.61 0.41 10.88
N THR A 19 28.11 0.85 9.74
CA THR A 19 27.37 1.72 8.81
C THR A 19 27.15 1.15 7.40
N MET A 20 27.31 -0.17 7.20
CA MET A 20 26.98 -0.84 5.93
C MET A 20 26.13 -2.09 6.20
N GLY A 21 24.87 -1.90 6.49
CA GLY A 21 23.95 -3.02 6.67
C GLY A 21 22.54 -2.61 7.00
N CYS A 22 21.91 -1.81 6.16
CA CYS A 22 20.47 -1.53 6.32
C CYS A 22 19.73 -1.15 5.02
N GLU A 23 20.29 -1.40 3.83
CA GLU A 23 19.62 -1.04 2.57
C GLU A 23 19.30 -2.23 1.64
N SER A 24 19.92 -3.39 1.88
CA SER A 24 19.65 -4.60 1.06
C SER A 24 18.54 -5.50 1.64
N ASP A 25 18.28 -5.44 2.95
CA ASP A 25 17.32 -6.33 3.61
C ASP A 25 15.85 -5.97 3.34
N LEU A 26 15.55 -4.73 2.97
CA LEU A 26 14.17 -4.30 2.70
C LEU A 26 13.71 -4.70 1.29
N LEU A 27 14.59 -4.62 0.29
CA LEU A 27 14.27 -5.03 -1.08
C LEU A 27 14.12 -6.54 -1.19
N GLU A 28 15.04 -7.31 -0.57
CA GLU A 28 14.99 -8.78 -0.57
C GLU A 28 13.78 -9.34 0.23
N LYS A 29 13.28 -8.59 1.21
CA LYS A 29 12.12 -8.96 2.01
C LYS A 29 10.79 -8.68 1.31
N ASN A 30 10.71 -7.62 0.50
CA ASN A 30 9.53 -7.28 -0.29
C ASN A 30 9.34 -8.24 -1.46
N ASP A 31 10.41 -8.55 -2.21
CA ASP A 31 10.38 -9.59 -3.26
C ASP A 31 9.88 -10.93 -2.71
N LYS A 32 10.30 -11.30 -1.49
CA LYS A 32 9.86 -12.53 -0.84
C LYS A 32 8.37 -12.55 -0.49
N VAL A 33 7.78 -11.41 -0.09
CA VAL A 33 6.34 -11.32 0.23
C VAL A 33 5.49 -11.47 -1.02
N ILE A 34 5.89 -10.87 -2.15
CA ILE A 34 5.20 -11.08 -3.44
C ILE A 34 5.36 -12.53 -3.91
N TYR A 35 6.55 -13.10 -3.83
CA TYR A 35 6.76 -14.50 -4.18
C TYR A 35 5.91 -15.43 -3.29
N GLU A 36 5.82 -15.18 -1.98
CA GLU A 36 4.95 -15.94 -1.08
C GLU A 36 3.45 -15.75 -1.40
N ALA A 37 3.01 -14.54 -1.77
CA ALA A 37 1.64 -14.28 -2.24
C ALA A 37 1.36 -14.91 -3.61
N LEU A 38 2.38 -15.04 -4.46
CA LEU A 38 2.30 -15.73 -5.76
C LEU A 38 2.35 -17.25 -5.61
N GLU A 39 3.10 -17.79 -4.61
CA GLU A 39 3.29 -19.23 -4.41
C GLU A 39 2.23 -19.88 -3.50
N ASN A 40 1.52 -19.09 -2.66
CA ASN A 40 0.54 -19.62 -1.71
C ASN A 40 -0.86 -19.02 -1.97
N PRO A 41 -1.48 -19.28 -3.13
CA PRO A 41 -2.91 -19.04 -3.28
C PRO A 41 -3.61 -19.91 -2.24
N LEU A 42 -4.58 -19.34 -1.54
CA LEU A 42 -5.53 -20.08 -0.70
C LEU A 42 -5.74 -21.47 -1.31
N THR A 43 -5.43 -22.52 -0.56
CA THR A 43 -5.49 -23.92 -1.01
C THR A 43 -6.92 -24.27 -1.44
N ALA A 44 -7.28 -23.88 -2.64
CA ALA A 44 -8.53 -24.24 -3.30
C ALA A 44 -8.24 -25.29 -4.38
N ALA A 45 -9.10 -26.29 -4.41
CA ALA A 45 -9.01 -27.42 -5.32
C ALA A 45 -8.78 -26.98 -6.77
N GLU A 46 -7.77 -27.57 -7.40
CA GLU A 46 -7.41 -27.41 -8.81
C GLU A 46 -8.63 -27.66 -9.72
N ASN A 47 -9.24 -26.59 -10.19
CA ASN A 47 -10.16 -26.59 -11.32
C ASN A 47 -9.42 -25.89 -12.47
N GLU A 48 -9.07 -26.62 -13.52
CA GLU A 48 -8.26 -26.13 -14.66
C GLU A 48 -8.81 -24.88 -15.37
N ASP A 49 -10.08 -24.53 -15.19
CA ASP A 49 -10.71 -23.35 -15.81
C ASP A 49 -10.71 -22.12 -14.89
N THR A 50 -10.68 -22.30 -13.56
CA THR A 50 -10.60 -21.24 -12.55
C THR A 50 -9.21 -20.63 -12.44
N ASP A 51 -8.18 -21.38 -12.79
CA ASP A 51 -6.77 -20.97 -12.66
C ASP A 51 -6.32 -19.95 -13.73
N LYS A 52 -7.06 -19.86 -14.86
CA LYS A 52 -6.64 -19.06 -16.01
C LYS A 52 -6.63 -17.55 -15.75
N LEU A 53 -7.67 -17.04 -15.09
CA LEU A 53 -7.80 -15.59 -14.82
C LEU A 53 -6.72 -15.09 -13.86
N VAL A 54 -6.52 -15.83 -12.77
CA VAL A 54 -5.46 -15.53 -11.78
C VAL A 54 -4.08 -15.67 -12.41
N HIS A 55 -3.88 -16.70 -13.26
CA HIS A 55 -2.61 -16.89 -13.96
C HIS A 55 -2.29 -15.71 -14.90
N GLU A 56 -3.27 -15.24 -15.68
CA GLU A 56 -3.12 -14.08 -16.55
C GLU A 56 -2.77 -12.83 -15.73
N PHE A 57 -3.48 -12.61 -14.63
CA PHE A 57 -3.20 -11.50 -13.71
C PHE A 57 -1.79 -11.57 -13.13
N LYS A 58 -1.34 -12.74 -12.66
CA LYS A 58 0.02 -12.97 -12.16
C LYS A 58 1.07 -12.70 -13.23
N SER A 59 0.85 -13.15 -14.47
CA SER A 59 1.75 -12.86 -15.59
C SER A 59 1.90 -11.36 -15.88
N MET A 60 0.81 -10.58 -15.68
CA MET A 60 0.88 -9.13 -15.79
C MET A 60 1.75 -8.52 -14.69
N VAL A 61 1.64 -9.02 -13.45
CA VAL A 61 2.50 -8.58 -12.32
C VAL A 61 3.96 -8.89 -12.60
N GLU A 62 4.29 -10.11 -13.01
CA GLU A 62 5.64 -10.53 -13.38
C GLU A 62 6.23 -9.70 -14.53
N SER A 63 5.38 -9.18 -15.42
CA SER A 63 5.76 -8.27 -16.50
C SER A 63 5.91 -6.81 -16.04
N ASN A 64 5.92 -6.55 -14.72
CA ASN A 64 6.04 -5.22 -14.11
C ASN A 64 4.99 -4.20 -14.61
N ASN A 65 3.75 -4.65 -14.85
CA ASN A 65 2.67 -3.74 -15.15
C ASN A 65 2.37 -2.81 -13.97
N GLU A 66 2.11 -1.54 -14.25
CA GLU A 66 1.78 -0.56 -13.22
C GLU A 66 0.40 -0.84 -12.59
N PRO A 67 0.16 -0.42 -11.34
CA PRO A 67 -1.09 -0.67 -10.63
C PRO A 67 -2.35 -0.27 -11.41
N TYR A 68 -2.33 0.83 -12.16
CA TYR A 68 -3.51 1.25 -12.94
C TYR A 68 -3.88 0.24 -14.06
N THR A 69 -2.90 -0.44 -14.65
CA THR A 69 -3.14 -1.48 -15.65
C THR A 69 -3.73 -2.73 -15.00
N LEU A 70 -3.25 -3.09 -13.80
CA LEU A 70 -3.78 -4.20 -13.00
C LEU A 70 -5.21 -3.91 -12.53
N VAL A 71 -5.50 -2.67 -12.10
CA VAL A 71 -6.86 -2.23 -11.77
C VAL A 71 -7.78 -2.37 -12.97
N GLN A 72 -7.36 -1.90 -14.16
CA GLN A 72 -8.16 -2.05 -15.37
C GLN A 72 -8.49 -3.52 -15.66
N PHE A 73 -7.52 -4.42 -15.53
CA PHE A 73 -7.76 -5.85 -15.72
C PHE A 73 -8.79 -6.39 -14.73
N ILE A 74 -8.68 -6.02 -13.44
CA ILE A 74 -9.65 -6.42 -12.41
C ILE A 74 -11.05 -5.90 -12.76
N ASP A 75 -11.19 -4.62 -13.09
CA ASP A 75 -12.48 -4.00 -13.42
C ASP A 75 -13.18 -4.68 -14.60
N GLU A 76 -12.42 -5.13 -15.60
CA GLU A 76 -12.95 -5.83 -16.78
C GLU A 76 -13.37 -7.25 -16.47
N ASN A 77 -12.68 -7.96 -15.56
CA ASN A 77 -12.75 -9.40 -15.39
C ASN A 77 -13.39 -9.88 -14.09
N ILE A 78 -13.39 -9.09 -13.01
CA ILE A 78 -13.80 -9.53 -11.66
C ILE A 78 -15.24 -10.09 -11.61
N LYS A 79 -16.13 -9.64 -12.47
CA LYS A 79 -17.51 -10.13 -12.56
C LYS A 79 -17.61 -11.60 -13.01
N ASN A 80 -16.55 -12.14 -13.61
CA ASN A 80 -16.46 -13.51 -14.09
C ASN A 80 -15.61 -14.38 -13.13
N ALA A 81 -14.98 -13.77 -12.14
CA ALA A 81 -14.14 -14.44 -11.16
C ALA A 81 -14.98 -15.13 -10.08
N THR A 82 -14.47 -16.20 -9.52
CA THR A 82 -14.94 -16.74 -8.24
C THR A 82 -14.55 -15.80 -7.09
N GLU A 83 -15.14 -16.00 -5.91
CA GLU A 83 -14.79 -15.23 -4.72
C GLU A 83 -13.31 -15.36 -4.35
N GLU A 84 -12.74 -16.56 -4.49
CA GLU A 84 -11.33 -16.85 -4.23
C GLU A 84 -10.43 -16.17 -5.25
N GLU A 85 -10.75 -16.21 -6.54
CA GLU A 85 -9.98 -15.55 -7.60
C GLU A 85 -10.01 -14.03 -7.43
N ALA A 86 -11.18 -13.47 -7.13
CA ALA A 86 -11.32 -12.05 -6.84
C ALA A 86 -10.46 -11.64 -5.64
N ALA A 87 -10.51 -12.41 -4.54
CA ALA A 87 -9.68 -12.17 -3.36
C ALA A 87 -8.19 -12.20 -3.70
N VAL A 88 -7.72 -13.20 -4.45
CA VAL A 88 -6.31 -13.31 -4.86
C VAL A 88 -5.87 -12.10 -5.68
N MET A 89 -6.66 -11.69 -6.68
CA MET A 89 -6.31 -10.51 -7.51
C MET A 89 -6.25 -9.24 -6.68
N ILE A 90 -7.21 -9.01 -5.77
CA ILE A 90 -7.25 -7.82 -4.89
C ILE A 90 -6.06 -7.79 -3.93
N LEU A 91 -5.71 -8.93 -3.34
CA LEU A 91 -4.59 -9.01 -2.41
C LEU A 91 -3.23 -8.82 -3.10
N ILE A 92 -3.05 -9.38 -4.30
CA ILE A 92 -1.86 -9.15 -5.11
C ILE A 92 -1.77 -7.69 -5.57
N LEU A 93 -2.88 -7.07 -6.01
CA LEU A 93 -2.91 -5.65 -6.35
C LEU A 93 -2.44 -4.79 -5.18
N GLU A 94 -2.91 -5.08 -3.96
CA GLU A 94 -2.50 -4.37 -2.75
C GLU A 94 -0.97 -4.41 -2.54
N GLU A 95 -0.35 -5.59 -2.71
CA GLU A 95 1.10 -5.73 -2.56
C GLU A 95 1.87 -4.95 -3.65
N VAL A 96 1.46 -5.06 -4.92
CA VAL A 96 2.06 -4.26 -6.00
C VAL A 96 1.90 -2.76 -5.74
N GLN A 97 0.74 -2.32 -5.24
CA GLN A 97 0.53 -0.93 -4.89
C GLN A 97 1.48 -0.44 -3.80
N LYS A 98 1.74 -1.26 -2.76
CA LYS A 98 2.70 -0.91 -1.69
C LYS A 98 4.10 -0.65 -2.25
N GLU A 99 4.54 -1.45 -3.22
CA GLU A 99 5.85 -1.25 -3.88
C GLU A 99 5.89 0.02 -4.73
N TYR A 100 4.78 0.37 -5.38
CA TYR A 100 4.73 1.55 -6.23
C TYR A 100 4.62 2.88 -5.46
N ILE A 101 4.31 2.87 -4.14
CA ILE A 101 4.24 4.09 -3.32
C ILE A 101 5.54 4.90 -3.43
N GLN A 102 6.70 4.26 -3.22
CA GLN A 102 7.98 4.97 -3.28
C GLN A 102 8.26 5.50 -4.69
N LYS A 103 8.01 4.72 -5.73
CA LYS A 103 8.22 5.12 -7.12
C LYS A 103 7.38 6.34 -7.49
N TYR A 104 6.09 6.33 -7.17
CA TYR A 104 5.20 7.48 -7.40
C TYR A 104 5.59 8.68 -6.54
N THR A 105 6.05 8.45 -5.30
CA THR A 105 6.58 9.53 -4.46
C THR A 105 7.76 10.20 -5.14
N ASP A 106 8.75 9.44 -5.62
CA ASP A 106 9.93 9.99 -6.28
C ASP A 106 9.53 10.80 -7.53
N GLU A 107 8.58 10.32 -8.35
CA GLU A 107 8.06 11.03 -9.52
C GLU A 107 7.34 12.33 -9.14
N LEU A 108 6.53 12.33 -8.04
CA LEU A 108 5.82 13.51 -7.55
C LEU A 108 6.76 14.58 -6.97
N PHE A 109 7.94 14.20 -6.47
CA PHE A 109 8.93 15.13 -5.91
C PHE A 109 9.95 15.61 -6.94
N MET A 110 9.82 15.23 -8.21
CA MET A 110 10.65 15.78 -9.29
C MET A 110 10.25 17.21 -9.62
N GLU A 111 11.27 18.03 -9.99
CA GLU A 111 11.08 19.41 -10.46
C GLU A 111 10.19 20.25 -9.49
N ASP A 112 9.27 21.04 -10.05
CA ASP A 112 8.35 21.91 -9.29
C ASP A 112 6.96 21.26 -9.09
N ASN A 113 6.85 19.93 -9.23
CA ASN A 113 5.58 19.19 -9.18
C ASN A 113 4.80 19.46 -7.89
N GLN A 114 5.47 19.41 -6.74
CA GLN A 114 4.82 19.65 -5.44
C GLN A 114 4.25 21.08 -5.33
N MET A 115 4.94 22.07 -5.89
CA MET A 115 4.44 23.46 -5.89
C MET A 115 3.17 23.61 -6.71
N GLU A 116 3.04 22.89 -7.82
CA GLU A 116 1.83 22.93 -8.65
C GLU A 116 0.66 22.27 -7.93
N LEU A 117 0.86 21.08 -7.31
CA LEU A 117 -0.15 20.38 -6.52
C LEU A 117 -0.66 21.24 -5.36
N LEU A 118 0.25 21.85 -4.60
CA LEU A 118 -0.10 22.74 -3.48
C LEU A 118 -0.88 23.98 -3.92
N LYS A 119 -0.56 24.55 -5.08
CA LYS A 119 -1.33 25.68 -5.64
C LYS A 119 -2.77 25.30 -5.99
N LEU A 120 -2.99 24.07 -6.44
CA LEU A 120 -4.32 23.59 -6.84
C LEU A 120 -5.17 23.14 -5.65
N SER A 121 -4.54 22.61 -4.61
CA SER A 121 -5.24 22.05 -3.42
C SER A 121 -5.32 23.02 -2.24
N GLY A 122 -4.47 24.05 -2.17
CA GLY A 122 -4.40 24.93 -1.01
C GLY A 122 -3.98 24.17 0.26
N THR A 123 -4.82 24.22 1.30
CA THR A 123 -4.60 23.57 2.61
C THR A 123 -5.38 22.28 2.78
N GLU A 124 -5.97 21.74 1.73
CA GLU A 124 -6.75 20.51 1.82
C GLU A 124 -5.85 19.30 2.15
N GLN A 125 -6.38 18.40 2.98
CA GLN A 125 -5.67 17.18 3.39
C GLN A 125 -5.49 16.21 2.22
N PHE A 126 -6.47 16.13 1.32
CA PHE A 126 -6.43 15.27 0.14
C PHE A 126 -6.51 16.10 -1.13
N PHE A 127 -5.74 15.71 -2.15
CA PHE A 127 -5.85 16.31 -3.47
C PHE A 127 -7.19 15.91 -4.10
N ASN A 128 -7.99 16.90 -4.51
CA ASN A 128 -9.25 16.64 -5.18
C ASN A 128 -8.99 16.16 -6.62
N GLU A 129 -9.54 15.00 -6.98
CA GLU A 129 -9.41 14.40 -8.32
C GLU A 129 -9.90 15.35 -9.45
N GLU A 130 -10.90 16.21 -9.18
CA GLU A 130 -11.37 17.22 -10.13
C GLU A 130 -10.28 18.23 -10.52
N ASN A 131 -9.28 18.44 -9.68
CA ASN A 131 -8.16 19.35 -9.95
C ASN A 131 -7.14 18.79 -10.96
N ILE A 132 -7.20 17.51 -11.31
CA ILE A 132 -6.31 16.88 -12.31
C ILE A 132 -6.38 17.64 -13.64
N GLU A 133 -7.58 18.05 -14.06
CA GLU A 133 -7.76 18.79 -15.31
C GLU A 133 -7.08 20.17 -15.29
N ASN A 134 -6.80 20.72 -14.12
CA ASN A 134 -6.16 22.02 -13.94
C ASN A 134 -4.63 21.95 -13.87
N ILE A 135 -4.04 20.75 -13.85
CA ILE A 135 -2.58 20.54 -13.87
C ILE A 135 -2.05 20.95 -15.24
N LYS A 136 -1.09 21.87 -15.26
CA LYS A 136 -0.49 22.42 -16.48
C LYS A 136 0.72 21.62 -16.95
N ASN A 137 1.50 21.09 -16.02
CA ASN A 137 2.62 20.22 -16.34
C ASN A 137 2.09 18.87 -16.83
N VAL A 138 2.26 18.60 -18.13
CA VAL A 138 1.72 17.40 -18.79
C VAL A 138 2.28 16.11 -18.17
N LYS A 139 3.56 16.10 -17.76
CA LYS A 139 4.17 14.93 -17.09
C LYS A 139 3.55 14.71 -15.72
N LEU A 140 3.38 15.78 -14.93
CA LEU A 140 2.74 15.70 -13.63
C LEU A 140 1.28 15.23 -13.77
N LYS A 141 0.54 15.76 -14.75
CA LYS A 141 -0.83 15.32 -15.03
C LYS A 141 -0.90 13.81 -15.29
N ASP A 142 -0.01 13.29 -16.16
CA ASP A 142 0.07 11.85 -16.45
C ASP A 142 0.37 11.02 -15.19
N ILE A 143 1.33 11.46 -14.37
CA ILE A 143 1.66 10.77 -13.10
C ILE A 143 0.43 10.73 -12.17
N VAL A 144 -0.22 11.88 -11.96
CA VAL A 144 -1.38 11.99 -11.08
C VAL A 144 -2.56 11.14 -11.61
N GLU A 145 -2.82 11.15 -12.93
CA GLU A 145 -3.83 10.29 -13.52
C GLU A 145 -3.55 8.80 -13.31
N ARG A 146 -2.30 8.34 -13.47
CA ARG A 146 -1.90 6.94 -13.21
C ARG A 146 -2.10 6.56 -11.75
N ILE A 147 -1.75 7.46 -10.82
CA ILE A 147 -1.96 7.30 -9.38
C ILE A 147 -3.45 7.10 -9.09
N PHE A 148 -4.33 7.99 -9.54
CA PHE A 148 -5.76 7.89 -9.27
C PHE A 148 -6.43 6.69 -9.96
N LYS A 149 -6.05 6.39 -11.21
CA LYS A 149 -6.49 5.19 -11.93
C LYS A 149 -6.01 3.89 -11.26
N GLY A 150 -4.86 3.94 -10.60
CA GLY A 150 -4.32 2.83 -9.80
C GLY A 150 -4.95 2.69 -8.41
N LYS A 151 -6.09 3.38 -8.13
CA LYS A 151 -6.78 3.40 -6.83
C LYS A 151 -5.91 3.86 -5.67
N TYR A 152 -5.10 4.88 -5.94
CA TYR A 152 -4.50 5.68 -4.89
C TYR A 152 -5.25 7.01 -4.75
N LYS A 153 -4.95 7.72 -3.70
CA LYS A 153 -5.23 9.13 -3.46
C LYS A 153 -3.93 9.85 -3.12
N LEU A 154 -3.92 11.16 -3.15
CA LEU A 154 -2.80 11.97 -2.70
C LEU A 154 -3.16 12.64 -1.38
N ILE A 155 -2.36 12.38 -0.34
CA ILE A 155 -2.50 12.98 0.99
C ILE A 155 -1.42 14.05 1.20
N ASN A 156 -1.83 15.20 1.72
CA ASN A 156 -0.91 16.27 2.13
C ASN A 156 -0.37 15.97 3.53
N MET A 157 0.92 15.76 3.63
CA MET A 157 1.64 15.62 4.90
C MET A 157 2.80 16.60 4.90
N GLU A 158 2.88 17.44 5.94
CA GLU A 158 3.96 18.44 6.13
C GLU A 158 4.20 19.33 4.89
N GLY A 159 3.15 19.63 4.12
CA GLY A 159 3.24 20.49 2.94
C GLY A 159 3.75 19.78 1.67
N GLY A 160 3.66 18.47 1.59
CA GLY A 160 3.91 17.66 0.39
C GLY A 160 2.82 16.64 0.15
N PHE A 161 2.51 16.35 -1.12
CA PHE A 161 1.55 15.34 -1.52
C PHE A 161 2.24 13.99 -1.73
N TYR A 162 1.74 12.96 -1.02
CA TYR A 162 2.23 11.59 -1.08
C TYR A 162 1.12 10.65 -1.56
N PRO A 163 1.43 9.59 -2.34
CA PRO A 163 0.45 8.60 -2.73
C PRO A 163 0.14 7.67 -1.56
N GLU A 164 -1.14 7.41 -1.35
CA GLU A 164 -1.66 6.45 -0.39
C GLU A 164 -2.70 5.56 -1.07
N ILE A 165 -2.74 4.25 -0.75
CA ILE A 165 -3.75 3.33 -1.28
C ILE A 165 -5.14 3.79 -0.83
N ASP A 166 -6.05 3.99 -1.77
CA ASP A 166 -7.42 4.40 -1.49
C ASP A 166 -8.33 3.19 -1.29
N TYR A 167 -8.37 2.67 -0.06
CA TYR A 167 -9.21 1.53 0.29
C TYR A 167 -10.72 1.82 0.21
N GLU A 168 -11.16 3.10 0.17
CA GLU A 168 -12.56 3.42 -0.11
C GLU A 168 -12.94 3.00 -1.53
N LYS A 169 -12.04 3.18 -2.50
CA LYS A 169 -12.25 2.71 -3.88
C LYS A 169 -12.24 1.18 -4.01
N TYR A 170 -11.66 0.45 -3.05
CA TYR A 170 -11.71 -1.01 -3.03
C TYR A 170 -13.10 -1.56 -2.69
N LYS A 171 -13.94 -0.78 -1.99
CA LYS A 171 -15.30 -1.21 -1.60
C LYS A 171 -16.21 -1.51 -2.81
N GLU A 172 -15.90 -0.99 -3.99
CA GLU A 172 -16.64 -1.34 -5.21
C GLU A 172 -16.54 -2.83 -5.58
N TYR A 173 -15.50 -3.51 -5.08
CA TYR A 173 -15.30 -4.95 -5.26
C TYR A 173 -16.00 -5.82 -4.22
N ASN A 174 -16.58 -5.24 -3.15
CA ASN A 174 -17.14 -5.98 -2.01
C ASN A 174 -18.12 -7.11 -2.43
N ARG A 175 -18.92 -6.87 -3.48
CA ARG A 175 -19.90 -7.86 -3.95
C ARG A 175 -19.28 -9.15 -4.55
N TYR A 176 -17.97 -9.16 -4.74
CA TYR A 176 -17.21 -10.28 -5.30
C TYR A 176 -16.29 -10.94 -4.28
N LEU A 177 -16.28 -10.46 -3.04
CA LEU A 177 -15.33 -10.84 -2.01
C LEU A 177 -16.02 -11.49 -0.82
N SER A 178 -15.27 -12.33 -0.09
CA SER A 178 -15.73 -12.91 1.17
C SER A 178 -15.90 -11.86 2.26
N ASP A 179 -16.73 -12.17 3.26
CA ASP A 179 -16.89 -11.33 4.46
C ASP A 179 -15.57 -11.00 5.17
N GLU A 180 -14.59 -11.92 5.10
CA GLU A 180 -13.27 -11.72 5.68
C GLU A 180 -12.52 -10.58 4.98
N ILE A 181 -12.42 -10.65 3.65
CA ILE A 181 -11.71 -9.65 2.85
C ILE A 181 -12.45 -8.30 2.89
N ILE A 182 -13.79 -8.32 2.85
CA ILE A 182 -14.61 -7.11 3.05
C ILE A 182 -14.28 -6.45 4.38
N GLY A 183 -14.27 -7.21 5.47
CA GLY A 183 -13.96 -6.69 6.81
C GLY A 183 -12.55 -6.09 6.89
N TYR A 184 -11.57 -6.71 6.23
CA TYR A 184 -10.22 -6.16 6.12
C TYR A 184 -10.20 -4.83 5.35
N ILE A 185 -10.85 -4.78 4.18
CA ILE A 185 -10.95 -3.55 3.36
C ILE A 185 -11.63 -2.44 4.16
N GLU A 186 -12.70 -2.73 4.90
CA GLU A 186 -13.40 -1.73 5.72
C GLU A 186 -12.51 -1.13 6.81
N ILE A 187 -11.72 -1.97 7.52
CA ILE A 187 -10.76 -1.51 8.53
C ILE A 187 -9.70 -0.61 7.89
N LYS A 188 -9.15 -1.01 6.74
CA LYS A 188 -8.15 -0.23 6.00
C LYS A 188 -8.73 1.08 5.47
N ALA A 189 -9.93 1.05 4.89
CA ALA A 189 -10.61 2.20 4.35
C ALA A 189 -10.88 3.27 5.44
N LEU A 190 -11.34 2.86 6.61
CA LEU A 190 -11.57 3.74 7.74
C LEU A 190 -10.28 4.44 8.19
N ASN A 191 -9.16 3.71 8.24
CA ASN A 191 -7.88 4.27 8.64
C ASN A 191 -7.27 5.19 7.58
N SER A 192 -7.41 4.86 6.29
CA SER A 192 -6.87 5.67 5.21
C SER A 192 -7.71 6.91 4.90
N SER A 193 -9.04 6.86 5.05
CA SER A 193 -9.91 8.02 4.79
C SER A 193 -9.86 9.07 5.90
N LYS A 194 -9.59 8.64 7.13
CA LYS A 194 -9.48 9.52 8.29
C LYS A 194 -8.37 8.99 9.21
N PRO A 195 -7.10 9.32 8.96
CA PRO A 195 -5.99 8.89 9.80
C PRO A 195 -6.21 9.24 11.27
N ALA A 196 -5.90 8.32 12.18
CA ALA A 196 -6.01 8.57 13.62
C ALA A 196 -4.92 9.53 14.11
N ILE A 197 -3.78 9.51 13.45
CA ILE A 197 -2.64 10.39 13.71
C ILE A 197 -2.30 11.12 12.41
N LEU A 198 -2.19 12.44 12.47
CA LEU A 198 -1.77 13.30 11.37
C LEU A 198 -0.80 14.34 11.91
N ASP A 199 0.35 14.53 11.26
CA ASP A 199 1.39 15.48 11.68
C ASP A 199 1.77 15.34 13.18
N ALA A 200 1.89 14.10 13.65
CA ALA A 200 2.18 13.71 15.04
C ALA A 200 1.10 14.11 16.08
N GLU A 201 -0.09 14.50 15.65
CA GLU A 201 -1.22 14.81 16.50
C GLU A 201 -2.35 13.79 16.34
N ILE A 202 -3.13 13.55 17.42
CA ILE A 202 -4.33 12.72 17.35
C ILE A 202 -5.42 13.51 16.61
N ALA A 203 -5.82 13.03 15.42
CA ALA A 203 -6.76 13.71 14.53
C ALA A 203 -8.23 13.29 14.72
N ILE A 204 -8.49 12.25 15.53
CA ILE A 204 -9.84 11.72 15.80
C ILE A 204 -10.14 11.71 17.30
N SER A 205 -11.43 11.56 17.67
CA SER A 205 -11.82 11.46 19.08
C SER A 205 -11.42 10.12 19.70
N PHE A 206 -11.29 10.09 21.06
CA PHE A 206 -11.05 8.85 21.78
C PHE A 206 -12.20 7.84 21.63
N ASP A 207 -13.45 8.30 21.50
CA ASP A 207 -14.59 7.44 21.24
C ASP A 207 -14.43 6.73 19.88
N GLU A 208 -14.02 7.47 18.84
CA GLU A 208 -13.75 6.91 17.51
C GLU A 208 -12.58 5.92 17.54
N ILE A 209 -11.53 6.20 18.31
CA ILE A 209 -10.42 5.22 18.53
C ILE A 209 -10.99 3.94 19.14
N GLY A 210 -11.84 4.05 20.18
CA GLY A 210 -12.47 2.90 20.83
C GLY A 210 -13.37 2.09 19.88
N GLU A 211 -14.12 2.75 19.00
CA GLU A 211 -14.93 2.10 17.97
C GLU A 211 -14.07 1.33 16.97
N ARG A 212 -12.98 1.93 16.48
CA ARG A 212 -12.03 1.28 15.55
C ARG A 212 -11.35 0.07 16.18
N LEU A 213 -10.88 0.19 17.43
CA LEU A 213 -10.31 -0.94 18.18
C LEU A 213 -11.32 -2.07 18.34
N THR A 214 -12.59 -1.74 18.68
CA THR A 214 -13.65 -2.74 18.80
C THR A 214 -13.94 -3.44 17.47
N GLN A 215 -13.94 -2.72 16.36
CA GLN A 215 -14.10 -3.31 15.02
C GLN A 215 -12.95 -4.25 14.67
N THR A 216 -11.72 -3.82 14.92
CA THR A 216 -10.50 -4.61 14.67
C THR A 216 -10.47 -5.86 15.52
N GLU A 217 -10.83 -5.77 16.82
CA GLU A 217 -10.93 -6.91 17.74
C GLU A 217 -11.98 -7.94 17.25
N LYS A 218 -13.15 -7.48 16.82
CA LYS A 218 -14.20 -8.35 16.25
C LYS A 218 -13.70 -9.11 15.02
N TYR A 219 -12.93 -8.46 14.16
CA TYR A 219 -12.33 -9.12 13.00
C TYR A 219 -11.36 -10.23 13.44
N ILE A 220 -10.43 -9.93 14.35
CA ILE A 220 -9.43 -10.88 14.88
C ILE A 220 -10.13 -12.10 15.50
N GLN A 221 -11.21 -11.86 16.27
CA GLN A 221 -11.98 -12.95 16.91
C GLN A 221 -12.75 -13.79 15.89
N LYS A 222 -13.29 -13.17 14.84
CA LYS A 222 -14.08 -13.87 13.81
C LYS A 222 -13.21 -14.67 12.85
N TYR A 223 -12.00 -14.19 12.54
CA TYR A 223 -11.11 -14.76 11.54
C TYR A 223 -9.70 -15.09 12.08
N PRO A 224 -9.57 -15.97 13.10
CA PRO A 224 -8.28 -16.25 13.77
C PRO A 224 -7.28 -17.02 12.90
N GLN A 225 -7.70 -17.52 11.75
CA GLN A 225 -6.88 -18.19 10.73
C GLN A 225 -7.00 -17.51 9.37
N GLY A 226 -7.53 -16.29 9.36
CA GLY A 226 -7.75 -15.53 8.14
C GLY A 226 -6.45 -15.07 7.49
N VAL A 227 -6.47 -14.90 6.16
CA VAL A 227 -5.30 -14.50 5.36
C VAL A 227 -4.77 -13.11 5.74
N LYS A 228 -5.61 -12.25 6.31
CA LYS A 228 -5.27 -10.89 6.76
C LYS A 228 -5.25 -10.76 8.29
N PHE A 229 -5.24 -11.88 9.03
CA PHE A 229 -5.20 -11.88 10.50
C PHE A 229 -4.01 -11.09 11.04
N GLU A 230 -2.80 -11.36 10.55
CA GLU A 230 -1.57 -10.70 11.03
C GLU A 230 -1.55 -9.20 10.68
N ASP A 231 -2.07 -8.82 9.52
CA ASP A 231 -2.17 -7.41 9.11
C ASP A 231 -3.11 -6.65 10.05
N VAL A 232 -4.28 -7.24 10.37
CA VAL A 232 -5.27 -6.64 11.26
C VAL A 232 -4.80 -6.65 12.71
N LEU A 233 -4.10 -7.72 13.15
CA LEU A 233 -3.49 -7.77 14.49
C LEU A 233 -2.44 -6.67 14.66
N ARG A 234 -1.68 -6.35 13.62
CA ARG A 234 -0.72 -5.24 13.63
C ARG A 234 -1.42 -3.88 13.75
N ILE A 235 -2.55 -3.68 13.06
CA ILE A 235 -3.37 -2.46 13.19
C ILE A 235 -3.90 -2.33 14.63
N TYR A 236 -4.32 -3.43 15.25
CA TYR A 236 -4.84 -3.45 16.63
C TYR A 236 -3.77 -3.12 17.67
N SER A 237 -2.50 -3.46 17.42
CA SER A 237 -1.40 -3.34 18.39
C SER A 237 -0.62 -2.02 18.29
N ASN A 238 -0.83 -1.21 17.25
CA ASN A 238 -0.18 0.08 17.04
C ASN A 238 -1.06 1.25 17.49
#